data_a4acfa4e370027438e1b0ebb0f8188c4
#
_entry.id   a4acfa4e370027438e1b0ebb0f8188c4
#
_cell.length_a   1.000
_cell.length_b   1.000
_cell.length_c   1.000
_cell.angle_alpha   90.00
_cell.angle_beta   90.00
_cell.angle_gamma   90.00
#
_symmetry.space_group_name_H-M   'P 1'
#
loop_
_entity.id
_entity.type
_entity.pdbx_description
1 polymer ?
#
loop_
_entity_poly.entity_id
_entity_poly.type
_entity_poly.pdbx_seq_one_letter_code
_entity_poly.pdbx_strand_id
1 'polypeptide(L)'
;MGVVGYFTAEIGLWSELHTYSGGLGVLAGDHVKSAADANIPFVGVTLLYRKGYGRQHLDKDGIQTETYRELDPAKHLQDTGMDISRPLDGGELWAKVWRADITGVSGHEVHVYFLDTFHPKNTERHLDLGLTLYGGDDWVRIRQEYLLG
;
A
#
# COMPACT_ATOMS: atom_id res chain seq x y z
N MET A 1 -16.34 12.80 -18.38
CA MET A 1 -16.48 12.21 -17.03
C MET A 1 -15.15 12.43 -16.32
N GLY A 2 -15.14 12.90 -15.08
CA GLY A 2 -13.90 13.10 -14.33
C GLY A 2 -13.33 11.76 -13.85
N VAL A 3 -12.02 11.72 -13.53
CA VAL A 3 -11.37 10.56 -12.92
C VAL A 3 -11.72 10.51 -11.43
N VAL A 4 -12.09 9.33 -10.93
CA VAL A 4 -12.34 9.08 -9.50
C VAL A 4 -11.02 8.68 -8.84
N GLY A 5 -10.57 9.43 -7.84
CA GLY A 5 -9.45 9.06 -6.96
C GLY A 5 -9.97 8.31 -5.73
N TYR A 6 -9.42 7.13 -5.48
CA TYR A 6 -9.75 6.28 -4.33
C TYR A 6 -8.52 6.06 -3.47
N PHE A 7 -8.55 6.62 -2.27
CA PHE A 7 -7.47 6.53 -1.28
C PHE A 7 -7.83 5.53 -0.20
N THR A 8 -6.93 4.60 0.06
CA THR A 8 -7.17 3.54 1.04
C THR A 8 -5.90 3.14 1.77
N ALA A 9 -6.00 2.88 3.07
CA ALA A 9 -4.86 2.45 3.88
C ALA A 9 -4.41 1.02 3.54
N GLU A 10 -5.30 0.17 3.03
CA GLU A 10 -5.01 -1.20 2.64
C GLU A 10 -5.76 -1.60 1.36
N ILE A 11 -5.17 -2.50 0.57
CA ILE A 11 -5.79 -3.02 -0.65
C ILE A 11 -5.37 -4.47 -0.91
N GLY A 12 -6.35 -5.34 -1.16
CA GLY A 12 -6.16 -6.75 -1.49
C GLY A 12 -6.28 -7.00 -2.99
N LEU A 13 -5.20 -6.82 -3.74
CA LEU A 13 -5.20 -7.10 -5.18
C LEU A 13 -4.84 -8.55 -5.48
N TRP A 14 -3.75 -9.04 -4.90
CA TRP A 14 -3.21 -10.39 -5.06
C TRP A 14 -2.72 -10.94 -3.72
N SER A 15 -2.71 -12.26 -3.60
CA SER A 15 -2.25 -12.95 -2.38
C SER A 15 -0.76 -12.76 -2.08
N GLU A 16 0.04 -12.47 -3.10
CA GLU A 16 1.48 -12.25 -3.00
C GLU A 16 1.83 -10.85 -2.49
N LEU A 17 0.90 -9.90 -2.66
CA LEU A 17 1.07 -8.51 -2.25
C LEU A 17 0.39 -8.30 -0.88
N HIS A 18 1.18 -8.41 0.19
CA HIS A 18 0.68 -8.39 1.57
C HIS A 18 0.34 -6.96 2.06
N THR A 19 -0.44 -6.21 1.29
CA THR A 19 -0.85 -4.83 1.58
C THR A 19 -2.25 -4.75 2.17
N TYR A 20 -2.76 -5.83 2.73
CA TYR A 20 -4.07 -5.89 3.40
C TYR A 20 -4.06 -6.92 4.54
N SER A 21 -4.99 -6.76 5.47
CA SER A 21 -5.16 -7.68 6.61
C SER A 21 -6.55 -8.31 6.67
N GLY A 22 -7.57 -7.64 6.22
CA GLY A 22 -8.95 -8.08 6.39
C GLY A 22 -9.92 -7.56 5.35
N GLY A 23 -11.20 -7.45 5.76
CA GLY A 23 -12.32 -7.15 4.87
C GLY A 23 -12.24 -5.80 4.18
N LEU A 24 -11.62 -4.78 4.82
CA LEU A 24 -11.43 -3.46 4.21
C LEU A 24 -10.54 -3.56 2.96
N GLY A 25 -9.44 -4.29 3.04
CA GLY A 25 -8.55 -4.47 1.89
C GLY A 25 -9.18 -5.31 0.78
N VAL A 26 -9.95 -6.34 1.13
CA VAL A 26 -10.73 -7.14 0.15
C VAL A 26 -11.73 -6.24 -0.56
N LEU A 27 -12.52 -5.44 0.19
CA LEU A 27 -13.46 -4.47 -0.39
C LEU A 27 -12.77 -3.48 -1.32
N ALA A 28 -11.63 -2.93 -0.92
CA ALA A 28 -10.86 -2.00 -1.74
C ALA A 28 -10.39 -2.65 -3.05
N GLY A 29 -9.87 -3.88 -2.99
CA GLY A 29 -9.46 -4.65 -4.17
C GLY A 29 -10.61 -4.95 -5.11
N ASP A 30 -11.76 -5.37 -4.59
CA ASP A 30 -12.97 -5.65 -5.36
C ASP A 30 -13.52 -4.37 -6.01
N HIS A 31 -13.46 -3.23 -5.30
CA HIS A 31 -13.89 -1.94 -5.82
C HIS A 31 -13.06 -1.53 -7.04
N VAL A 32 -11.74 -1.64 -6.96
CA VAL A 32 -10.84 -1.34 -8.10
C VAL A 32 -11.11 -2.26 -9.29
N LYS A 33 -11.23 -3.56 -9.06
CA LYS A 33 -11.53 -4.55 -10.10
C LYS A 33 -12.88 -4.28 -10.76
N SER A 34 -13.91 -4.01 -9.95
CA SER A 34 -15.25 -3.66 -10.44
C SER A 34 -15.25 -2.36 -11.25
N ALA A 35 -14.45 -1.35 -10.86
CA ALA A 35 -14.29 -0.12 -11.64
C ALA A 35 -13.66 -0.40 -13.02
N ALA A 36 -12.65 -1.29 -13.07
CA ALA A 36 -12.05 -1.72 -14.32
C ALA A 36 -13.07 -2.45 -15.21
N ASP A 37 -13.85 -3.38 -14.66
CA ASP A 37 -14.89 -4.12 -15.38
C ASP A 37 -16.01 -3.20 -15.91
N ALA A 38 -16.37 -2.19 -15.13
CA ALA A 38 -17.41 -1.22 -15.49
C ALA A 38 -16.92 -0.06 -16.38
N ASN A 39 -15.66 -0.05 -16.80
CA ASN A 39 -15.04 1.01 -17.60
C ASN A 39 -15.12 2.41 -16.93
N ILE A 40 -15.01 2.47 -15.61
CA ILE A 40 -15.03 3.70 -14.85
C ILE A 40 -13.62 4.30 -14.84
N PRO A 41 -13.42 5.58 -15.21
CA PRO A 41 -12.14 6.27 -15.02
C PRO A 41 -11.81 6.38 -13.54
N PHE A 42 -10.88 5.53 -13.07
CA PHE A 42 -10.62 5.30 -11.65
C PHE A 42 -9.12 5.15 -11.39
N VAL A 43 -8.65 5.69 -10.28
CA VAL A 43 -7.27 5.56 -9.82
C VAL A 43 -7.27 5.22 -8.34
N GLY A 44 -6.61 4.14 -7.98
CA GLY A 44 -6.37 3.79 -6.57
C GLY A 44 -5.04 4.38 -6.07
N VAL A 45 -4.99 4.80 -4.81
CA VAL A 45 -3.76 5.21 -4.13
C VAL A 45 -3.72 4.55 -2.76
N THR A 46 -2.60 3.94 -2.43
CA THR A 46 -2.38 3.27 -1.15
C THR A 46 -0.91 3.36 -0.72
N LEU A 47 -0.63 2.97 0.51
CA LEU A 47 0.74 2.85 1.00
C LEU A 47 1.30 1.46 0.64
N LEU A 48 2.61 1.41 0.41
CA LEU A 48 3.32 0.15 0.29
C LEU A 48 3.92 -0.24 1.64
N TYR A 49 3.60 -1.45 2.09
CA TYR A 49 4.11 -1.98 3.35
C TYR A 49 5.14 -3.07 3.06
N ARG A 50 6.41 -2.84 3.38
CA ARG A 50 7.53 -3.75 3.05
C ARG A 50 7.45 -5.09 3.79
N LYS A 51 6.89 -5.09 5.00
CA LYS A 51 6.63 -6.32 5.79
C LYS A 51 5.15 -6.71 5.77
N GLY A 52 4.28 -5.82 5.30
CA GLY A 52 2.85 -6.06 5.21
C GLY A 52 2.20 -6.31 6.57
N TYR A 53 1.24 -7.25 6.59
CA TYR A 53 0.60 -7.74 7.80
C TYR A 53 1.23 -9.05 8.23
N GLY A 54 1.58 -9.17 9.54
CA GLY A 54 2.26 -10.34 10.09
C GLY A 54 1.41 -11.61 9.99
N ARG A 55 2.05 -12.73 9.66
CA ARG A 55 1.42 -14.04 9.77
C ARG A 55 1.53 -14.54 11.20
N GLN A 56 0.40 -14.85 11.78
CA GLN A 56 0.30 -15.38 13.13
C GLN A 56 0.48 -16.90 13.11
N HIS A 57 1.27 -17.39 14.04
CA HIS A 57 1.51 -18.82 14.28
C HIS A 57 1.29 -19.12 15.76
N LEU A 58 0.81 -20.31 16.05
CA LEU A 58 0.83 -20.85 17.42
C LEU A 58 2.00 -21.84 17.51
N ASP A 59 2.84 -21.68 18.53
CA ASP A 59 3.87 -22.66 18.83
C ASP A 59 3.27 -23.90 19.55
N LYS A 60 4.13 -24.87 19.87
CA LYS A 60 3.73 -26.11 20.56
C LYS A 60 3.14 -25.90 21.95
N ASP A 61 3.40 -24.75 22.56
CA ASP A 61 2.93 -24.39 23.90
C ASP A 61 1.70 -23.47 23.84
N GLY A 62 1.16 -23.22 22.62
CA GLY A 62 -0.01 -22.37 22.35
C GLY A 62 0.32 -20.89 22.41
N ILE A 63 1.59 -20.50 22.40
CA ILE A 63 2.01 -19.09 22.40
C ILE A 63 1.97 -18.57 20.97
N GLN A 64 1.31 -17.41 20.78
CA GLN A 64 1.23 -16.76 19.50
C GLN A 64 2.56 -16.08 19.15
N THR A 65 3.04 -16.36 17.95
CA THR A 65 4.20 -15.71 17.34
C THR A 65 3.83 -15.12 16.00
N GLU A 66 4.56 -14.11 15.53
CA GLU A 66 4.35 -13.47 14.25
C GLU A 66 5.59 -13.56 13.37
N THR A 67 5.37 -13.81 12.10
CA THR A 67 6.43 -13.76 11.08
C THR A 67 6.05 -12.78 9.99
N TYR A 68 7.04 -12.03 9.50
CA TYR A 68 6.87 -11.06 8.43
C TYR A 68 7.66 -11.51 7.21
N ARG A 69 7.06 -11.36 6.03
CA ARG A 69 7.76 -11.54 4.76
C ARG A 69 8.16 -10.17 4.23
N GLU A 70 9.41 -10.00 3.87
CA GLU A 70 9.84 -8.81 3.16
C GLU A 70 9.30 -8.84 1.73
N LEU A 71 8.65 -7.75 1.34
CA LEU A 71 8.14 -7.54 0.01
C LEU A 71 9.22 -6.84 -0.84
N ASP A 72 9.56 -7.46 -1.96
CA ASP A 72 10.30 -6.82 -3.04
C ASP A 72 9.29 -6.27 -4.06
N PRO A 73 9.07 -4.94 -4.12
CA PRO A 73 8.06 -4.37 -5.00
C PRO A 73 8.32 -4.66 -6.46
N ALA A 74 9.58 -4.71 -6.89
CA ALA A 74 9.93 -4.89 -8.29
C ALA A 74 9.47 -6.26 -8.87
N LYS A 75 9.12 -7.21 -8.01
CA LYS A 75 8.57 -8.51 -8.43
C LYS A 75 7.09 -8.46 -8.75
N HIS A 76 6.37 -7.45 -8.27
CA HIS A 76 4.91 -7.40 -8.31
C HIS A 76 4.37 -6.11 -8.92
N LEU A 77 5.15 -5.03 -8.90
CA LEU A 77 4.75 -3.69 -9.27
C LEU A 77 5.70 -3.10 -10.30
N GLN A 78 5.20 -2.19 -11.10
CA GLN A 78 6.00 -1.41 -12.03
C GLN A 78 6.61 -0.21 -11.32
N ASP A 79 7.91 0.00 -11.52
CA ASP A 79 8.59 1.23 -11.12
C ASP A 79 8.15 2.35 -12.07
N THR A 80 7.51 3.39 -11.54
CA THR A 80 7.08 4.54 -12.34
C THR A 80 8.21 5.52 -12.63
N GLY A 81 9.33 5.41 -11.90
CA GLY A 81 10.40 6.40 -11.91
C GLY A 81 10.04 7.73 -11.24
N MET A 82 8.86 7.82 -10.62
CA MET A 82 8.39 9.03 -9.93
C MET A 82 8.66 8.93 -8.44
N ASP A 83 9.11 10.06 -7.87
CA ASP A 83 9.17 10.29 -6.44
C ASP A 83 8.25 11.46 -6.09
N ILE A 84 7.61 11.39 -4.94
CA ILE A 84 6.84 12.49 -4.34
C ILE A 84 7.43 12.86 -2.99
N SER A 85 7.19 14.08 -2.54
CA SER A 85 7.54 14.47 -1.18
C SER A 85 6.47 15.35 -0.53
N ARG A 86 6.43 15.31 0.80
CA ARG A 86 5.57 16.13 1.64
C ARG A 86 6.37 16.67 2.82
N PRO A 87 6.18 17.95 3.22
CA PRO A 87 6.77 18.46 4.45
C PRO A 87 6.28 17.66 5.66
N LEU A 88 7.18 17.17 6.49
CA LEU A 88 6.84 16.43 7.70
C LEU A 88 7.91 16.62 8.78
N ASP A 89 7.50 16.96 9.99
CA ASP A 89 8.36 17.07 11.19
C ASP A 89 9.61 17.96 10.98
N GLY A 90 9.46 19.05 10.23
CA GLY A 90 10.55 20.00 9.94
C GLY A 90 11.52 19.56 8.83
N GLY A 91 11.20 18.49 8.13
CA GLY A 91 11.92 17.95 6.96
C GLY A 91 10.97 17.61 5.83
N GLU A 92 11.45 16.75 4.95
CA GLU A 92 10.69 16.19 3.83
C GLU A 92 10.54 14.67 4.00
N LEU A 93 9.29 14.19 3.92
CA LEU A 93 8.98 12.78 3.77
C LEU A 93 8.91 12.47 2.28
N TRP A 94 9.73 11.54 1.82
CA TRP A 94 9.80 11.10 0.43
C TRP A 94 9.11 9.75 0.26
N ALA A 95 8.45 9.57 -0.87
CA ALA A 95 7.93 8.27 -1.26
C ALA A 95 8.20 8.02 -2.75
N LYS A 96 8.72 6.84 -3.04
CA LYS A 96 8.79 6.30 -4.39
C LYS A 96 7.41 5.80 -4.80
N VAL A 97 7.03 6.02 -6.05
CA VAL A 97 5.71 5.61 -6.57
C VAL A 97 5.84 4.35 -7.41
N TRP A 98 5.19 3.29 -6.97
CA TRP A 98 5.02 2.06 -7.72
C TRP A 98 3.61 1.98 -8.30
N ARG A 99 3.41 1.18 -9.35
CA ARG A 99 2.12 1.03 -10.02
C ARG A 99 1.75 -0.42 -10.24
N ALA A 100 0.47 -0.72 -10.03
CA ALA A 100 -0.19 -1.94 -10.51
C ALA A 100 -1.24 -1.56 -11.56
N ASP A 101 -1.36 -2.36 -12.60
CA ASP A 101 -2.38 -2.20 -13.64
C ASP A 101 -3.42 -3.32 -13.50
N ILE A 102 -4.68 -2.93 -13.38
CA ILE A 102 -5.82 -3.83 -13.25
C ILE A 102 -6.66 -3.72 -14.52
N THR A 103 -6.66 -4.79 -15.29
CA THR A 103 -7.41 -4.86 -16.55
C THR A 103 -8.76 -5.50 -16.34
N GLY A 104 -9.83 -4.79 -16.65
CA GLY A 104 -11.20 -5.30 -16.61
C GLY A 104 -11.53 -6.22 -17.81
N VAL A 105 -12.71 -6.83 -17.76
CA VAL A 105 -13.18 -7.79 -18.77
C VAL A 105 -13.29 -7.19 -20.18
N SER A 106 -13.46 -5.89 -20.28
CA SER A 106 -13.52 -5.16 -21.57
C SER A 106 -12.16 -4.70 -22.09
N GLY A 107 -11.07 -4.92 -21.33
CA GLY A 107 -9.74 -4.40 -21.61
C GLY A 107 -9.48 -2.98 -21.07
N HIS A 108 -10.43 -2.39 -20.33
CA HIS A 108 -10.21 -1.12 -19.65
C HIS A 108 -9.23 -1.29 -18.49
N GLU A 109 -8.26 -0.38 -18.37
CA GLU A 109 -7.24 -0.42 -17.33
C GLU A 109 -7.50 0.61 -16.24
N VAL A 110 -7.39 0.17 -14.99
CA VAL A 110 -7.38 1.00 -13.80
C VAL A 110 -6.00 0.89 -13.15
N HIS A 111 -5.42 2.01 -12.77
CA HIS A 111 -4.11 2.06 -12.13
C HIS A 111 -4.23 2.19 -10.61
N VAL A 112 -3.42 1.43 -9.89
CA VAL A 112 -3.25 1.58 -8.45
C VAL A 112 -1.82 1.98 -8.16
N TYR A 113 -1.65 3.12 -7.49
CA TYR A 113 -0.35 3.64 -7.09
C TYR A 113 -0.06 3.29 -5.63
N PHE A 114 1.17 2.83 -5.39
CA PHE A 114 1.67 2.46 -4.08
C PHE A 114 2.77 3.43 -3.67
N LEU A 115 2.59 4.07 -2.53
CA LEU A 115 3.55 5.02 -1.97
C LEU A 115 4.51 4.28 -1.03
N ASP A 116 5.78 4.23 -1.41
CA ASP A 116 6.83 3.50 -0.73
C ASP A 116 7.79 4.46 -0.04
N THR A 117 7.75 4.50 1.27
CA THR A 117 8.65 5.37 2.07
C THR A 117 10.08 4.85 2.18
N PHE A 118 10.41 3.68 1.65
CA PHE A 118 11.78 3.16 1.57
C PHE A 118 12.57 3.92 0.51
N HIS A 119 12.80 5.18 0.80
CA HIS A 119 13.48 6.14 -0.07
C HIS A 119 14.79 6.62 0.58
N PRO A 120 15.92 6.73 -0.17
CA PRO A 120 17.25 7.04 0.40
C PRO A 120 17.37 8.40 1.07
N LYS A 121 16.47 9.33 0.78
CA LYS A 121 16.41 10.65 1.42
C LYS A 121 15.67 10.66 2.77
N ASN A 122 15.01 9.56 3.13
CA ASN A 122 14.25 9.46 4.37
C ASN A 122 15.12 9.13 5.57
N THR A 123 14.71 9.61 6.74
CA THR A 123 15.25 9.17 8.02
C THR A 123 14.71 7.78 8.37
N GLU A 124 15.36 7.05 9.30
CA GLU A 124 14.87 5.75 9.78
C GLU A 124 13.41 5.83 10.24
N ARG A 125 13.05 6.88 10.95
CA ARG A 125 11.69 7.09 11.45
C ARG A 125 10.66 7.27 10.32
N HIS A 126 11.06 7.85 9.19
CA HIS A 126 10.20 7.95 8.01
C HIS A 126 10.06 6.60 7.29
N LEU A 127 11.10 5.74 7.33
CA LEU A 127 11.03 4.39 6.76
C LEU A 127 9.99 3.54 7.50
N ASP A 128 9.83 3.71 8.82
CA ASP A 128 8.86 2.97 9.63
C ASP A 128 7.41 3.14 9.14
N LEU A 129 7.10 4.26 8.47
CA LEU A 129 5.76 4.50 7.91
C LEU A 129 5.36 3.48 6.84
N GLY A 130 6.33 2.94 6.09
CA GLY A 130 6.11 1.91 5.06
C GLY A 130 6.50 0.50 5.53
N LEU A 131 6.68 0.27 6.83
CA LEU A 131 7.18 -1.02 7.29
C LEU A 131 6.04 -2.04 7.44
N THR A 132 5.06 -1.74 8.28
CA THR A 132 3.96 -2.66 8.60
C THR A 132 2.59 -1.99 8.47
N LEU A 133 1.62 -2.78 8.01
CA LEU A 133 0.21 -2.40 8.03
C LEU A 133 -0.33 -2.51 9.46
N TYR A 134 -0.95 -1.44 9.95
CA TYR A 134 -1.48 -1.32 11.32
C TYR A 134 -0.46 -1.51 12.44
N GLY A 135 0.82 -1.43 12.11
CA GLY A 135 1.89 -1.43 13.09
C GLY A 135 2.20 -0.03 13.63
N GLY A 136 3.05 0.02 14.67
CA GLY A 136 3.50 1.26 15.25
C GLY A 136 2.52 1.90 16.23
N ASP A 137 2.90 3.09 16.69
CA ASP A 137 2.12 3.93 17.60
C ASP A 137 1.24 4.95 16.83
N ASP A 138 0.55 5.81 17.58
CA ASP A 138 -0.30 6.85 16.98
C ASP A 138 0.51 7.84 16.14
N TRP A 139 1.80 8.03 16.43
CA TRP A 139 2.70 8.85 15.63
C TRP A 139 2.83 8.30 14.20
N VAL A 140 3.06 6.99 14.06
CA VAL A 140 3.17 6.29 12.76
C VAL A 140 1.85 6.37 12.01
N ARG A 141 0.73 6.05 12.67
CA ARG A 141 -0.60 5.97 12.05
C ARG A 141 -1.07 7.31 11.48
N ILE A 142 -0.96 8.39 12.24
CA ILE A 142 -1.35 9.73 11.78
C ILE A 142 -0.52 10.15 10.55
N ARG A 143 0.76 9.80 10.51
CA ARG A 143 1.64 10.16 9.41
C ARG A 143 1.43 9.30 8.16
N GLN A 144 1.03 8.04 8.33
CA GLN A 144 0.56 7.21 7.23
C GLN A 144 -0.67 7.86 6.56
N GLU A 145 -1.66 8.28 7.34
CA GLU A 145 -2.85 8.98 6.83
C GLU A 145 -2.48 10.33 6.17
N TYR A 146 -1.55 11.08 6.75
CA TYR A 146 -1.07 12.34 6.18
C TYR A 146 -0.36 12.15 4.83
N LEU A 147 0.41 11.07 4.67
CA LEU A 147 1.07 10.76 3.41
C LEU A 147 0.06 10.32 2.35
N LEU A 148 -0.97 9.60 2.77
CA LEU A 148 -2.00 9.07 1.88
C LEU A 148 -2.94 10.16 1.35
N GLY A 149 -3.32 11.14 2.18
CA GLY A 149 -4.25 12.24 1.85
C GLY A 149 -3.55 13.53 1.50
#